data_1d43e81ed7f6c0aa565394161ebd258d
#
_entry.id   1d43e81ed7f6c0aa565394161ebd258d
#
_cell.length_a   1.000
_cell.length_b   1.000
_cell.length_c   1.000
_cell.angle_alpha   90.00
_cell.angle_beta   90.00
_cell.angle_gamma   90.00
#
_symmetry.space_group_name_H-M   'P 1'
#
loop_
_entity.id
_entity.type
_entity.pdbx_description
1 polymer ?
#
loop_
_entity_poly.entity_id
_entity_poly.type
_entity_poly.pdbx_seq_one_letter_code
_entity_poly.pdbx_strand_id
1 'polypeptide(L)'
;FRAKEAENRNLLFSERVFEDTLIENDIVLHYKHLRPNPKGGIIEKGVDTWFALDTYEMTLFRQFDYVVLISGDADHEMLARKLKALKTHVILLTWDPANTASTSRFLKEEVCEHMDMNSLIAEDSSLLQHLTY
;
A
#
# COMPACT_ATOMS: atom_id res chain seq x y z
N PHE A 1 -1.36 10.16 7.77
CA PHE A 1 -1.42 11.64 7.73
C PHE A 1 -2.01 12.14 9.04
N ARG A 2 -1.25 12.84 9.83
CA ARG A 2 -1.77 13.68 10.88
C ARG A 2 -2.08 15.02 10.24
N ALA A 3 -3.34 15.40 10.15
CA ALA A 3 -3.65 16.80 10.08
C ALA A 3 -3.01 17.45 11.32
N LYS A 4 -1.96 18.24 11.15
CA LYS A 4 -1.51 19.13 12.21
C LYS A 4 -2.72 19.92 12.63
N GLU A 5 -2.96 20.01 13.94
CA GLU A 5 -4.05 20.79 14.51
C GLU A 5 -4.35 22.02 13.66
N ALA A 6 -5.50 22.00 13.09
CA ALA A 6 -6.26 22.95 12.29
C ALA A 6 -5.68 24.36 12.01
N GLU A 7 -4.42 24.48 11.65
CA GLU A 7 -3.88 25.75 11.16
C GLU A 7 -4.34 26.06 9.74
N ASN A 8 -4.84 25.05 9.02
CA ASN A 8 -5.35 25.26 7.64
C ASN A 8 -6.66 24.51 7.41
N ARG A 9 -7.78 25.25 7.48
CA ARG A 9 -9.12 24.71 7.20
C ARG A 9 -9.24 24.08 5.81
N ASN A 10 -8.52 24.58 4.83
CA ASN A 10 -8.55 24.07 3.46
C ASN A 10 -7.90 22.69 3.37
N LEU A 11 -6.82 22.46 4.10
CA LEU A 11 -6.16 21.16 4.14
C LEU A 11 -7.06 20.09 4.78
N LEU A 12 -7.71 20.43 5.89
CA LEU A 12 -8.67 19.53 6.55
C LEU A 12 -9.87 19.22 5.66
N PHE A 13 -10.34 20.19 4.91
CA PHE A 13 -11.43 19.98 3.96
C PHE A 13 -11.01 19.02 2.84
N SER A 14 -9.83 19.24 2.25
CA SER A 14 -9.29 18.36 1.20
C SER A 14 -9.06 16.93 1.70
N GLU A 15 -8.56 16.77 2.92
CA GLU A 15 -8.38 15.46 3.54
C GLU A 15 -9.72 14.73 3.73
N ARG A 16 -10.75 15.43 4.20
CA ARG A 16 -12.09 14.84 4.36
C ARG A 16 -12.71 14.44 3.02
N VAL A 17 -12.63 15.29 2.01
CA VAL A 17 -13.13 14.97 0.67
C VAL A 17 -12.41 13.74 0.11
N PHE A 18 -11.10 13.63 0.32
CA PHE A 18 -10.33 12.46 -0.09
C PHE A 18 -10.77 11.19 0.66
N GLU A 19 -10.92 11.28 1.99
CA GLU A 19 -11.41 10.18 2.81
C GLU A 19 -12.81 9.72 2.40
N ASP A 20 -13.74 10.66 2.22
CA ASP A 20 -15.10 10.37 1.78
C ASP A 20 -15.09 9.67 0.41
N THR A 21 -14.25 10.15 -0.53
CA THR A 21 -14.10 9.52 -1.85
C THR A 21 -13.59 8.08 -1.73
N LEU A 22 -12.64 7.81 -0.85
CA LEU A 22 -12.14 6.44 -0.66
C LEU A 22 -13.23 5.53 -0.07
N ILE A 23 -13.97 6.01 0.92
CA ILE A 23 -15.05 5.26 1.57
C ILE A 23 -16.19 4.98 0.56
N GLU A 24 -16.57 5.95 -0.25
CA GLU A 24 -17.58 5.79 -1.31
C GLU A 24 -17.17 4.76 -2.38
N ASN A 25 -15.88 4.50 -2.52
CA ASN A 25 -15.35 3.48 -3.41
C ASN A 25 -14.97 2.16 -2.68
N ASP A 26 -15.54 1.91 -1.51
CA ASP A 26 -15.32 0.70 -0.70
C ASP A 26 -13.85 0.48 -0.30
N ILE A 27 -13.06 1.55 -0.22
CA ILE A 27 -11.66 1.49 0.22
C ILE A 27 -11.61 1.63 1.73
N VAL A 28 -11.12 0.60 2.41
CA VAL A 28 -10.94 0.61 3.86
C VAL A 28 -9.69 1.40 4.24
N LEU A 29 -9.88 2.37 5.11
CA LEU A 29 -8.82 3.24 5.59
C LEU A 29 -8.37 2.84 6.98
N HIS A 30 -7.07 2.76 7.18
CA HIS A 30 -6.45 2.51 8.46
C HIS A 30 -5.58 3.70 8.88
N TYR A 31 -5.86 4.26 10.05
CA TYR A 31 -5.12 5.38 10.60
C TYR A 31 -4.37 5.00 11.84
N LYS A 32 -3.15 5.45 11.93
CA LYS A 32 -2.37 5.39 13.16
C LYS A 32 -1.80 6.77 13.47
N HIS A 33 -2.02 7.22 14.70
CA HIS A 33 -1.47 8.50 15.12
C HIS A 33 0.05 8.46 15.12
N LEU A 34 0.65 9.50 14.56
CA LEU A 34 2.08 9.72 14.64
C LEU A 34 2.47 9.93 16.11
N ARG A 35 3.61 9.38 16.51
CA ARG A 35 4.10 9.47 17.89
C ARG A 35 5.26 10.43 17.97
N PRO A 36 5.38 11.20 19.08
CA PRO A 36 6.58 11.99 19.34
C PRO A 36 7.80 11.06 19.43
N ASN A 37 8.88 11.46 18.78
CA ASN A 37 10.16 10.79 18.92
C ASN A 37 10.92 11.40 20.12
N PRO A 38 11.40 10.60 21.09
CA PRO A 38 12.22 11.10 22.19
C PRO A 38 13.49 11.86 21.75
N LYS A 39 13.98 11.59 20.55
CA LYS A 39 15.14 12.26 19.93
C LYS A 39 14.77 13.52 19.15
N GLY A 40 13.51 13.94 19.21
CA GLY A 40 12.96 15.06 18.46
C GLY A 40 12.27 14.61 17.15
N GLY A 41 11.23 15.36 16.76
CA GLY A 41 10.41 15.07 15.58
C GLY A 41 9.26 14.10 15.85
N ILE A 42 8.67 13.59 14.77
CA ILE A 42 7.48 12.72 14.79
C ILE A 42 7.83 11.46 14.03
N ILE A 43 7.47 10.31 14.57
CA ILE A 43 7.68 9.01 13.92
C ILE A 43 6.35 8.30 13.67
N GLU A 44 6.27 7.66 12.54
CA GLU A 44 5.31 6.61 12.27
C GLU A 44 5.86 5.29 12.82
N LYS A 45 5.02 4.50 13.46
CA LYS A 45 5.45 3.21 13.98
C LYS A 45 4.32 2.19 13.97
N GLY A 46 4.60 1.06 13.33
CA GLY A 46 3.75 -0.13 13.38
C GLY A 46 2.54 -0.08 12.44
N VAL A 47 2.53 0.80 11.41
CA VAL A 47 1.54 0.77 10.34
C VAL A 47 1.77 -0.45 9.48
N ASP A 48 3.02 -0.72 9.09
CA ASP A 48 3.38 -1.90 8.27
C ASP A 48 3.04 -3.21 8.97
N THR A 49 3.30 -3.28 10.28
CA THR A 49 2.91 -4.46 11.08
C THR A 49 1.40 -4.63 11.10
N TRP A 50 0.65 -3.56 11.28
CA TRP A 50 -0.82 -3.61 11.24
C TRP A 50 -1.32 -4.01 9.85
N PHE A 51 -0.80 -3.39 8.81
CA PHE A 51 -1.11 -3.74 7.42
C PHE A 51 -0.88 -5.23 7.15
N ALA A 52 0.28 -5.77 7.57
CA ALA A 52 0.61 -7.17 7.38
C ALA A 52 -0.35 -8.11 8.13
N LEU A 53 -0.68 -7.78 9.38
CA LEU A 53 -1.60 -8.59 10.20
C LEU A 53 -3.02 -8.58 9.64
N ASP A 54 -3.56 -7.40 9.30
CA ASP A 54 -4.92 -7.29 8.75
C ASP A 54 -5.02 -7.99 7.40
N THR A 55 -4.04 -7.82 6.52
CA THR A 55 -4.03 -8.50 5.22
C THR A 55 -4.02 -10.02 5.39
N TYR A 56 -3.19 -10.52 6.31
CA TYR A 56 -3.13 -11.96 6.61
C TYR A 56 -4.46 -12.45 7.19
N GLU A 57 -5.01 -11.76 8.18
CA GLU A 57 -6.27 -12.10 8.84
C GLU A 57 -7.44 -12.09 7.86
N MET A 58 -7.58 -11.04 7.05
CA MET A 58 -8.62 -10.96 6.03
C MET A 58 -8.50 -12.09 5.02
N THR A 59 -7.29 -12.43 4.58
CA THR A 59 -7.06 -13.53 3.63
C THR A 59 -7.44 -14.87 4.26
N LEU A 60 -7.09 -15.08 5.52
CA LEU A 60 -7.43 -16.32 6.25
C LEU A 60 -8.94 -16.50 6.38
N PHE A 61 -9.68 -15.45 6.75
CA PHE A 61 -11.12 -15.53 6.98
C PHE A 61 -11.96 -15.50 5.70
N ARG A 62 -11.52 -14.71 4.71
CA ARG A 62 -12.23 -14.56 3.43
C ARG A 62 -11.81 -15.59 2.38
N GLN A 63 -10.69 -16.28 2.60
CA GLN A 63 -10.14 -17.27 1.66
C GLN A 63 -9.97 -16.72 0.25
N PHE A 64 -9.26 -15.58 0.14
CA PHE A 64 -9.01 -14.95 -1.15
C PHE A 64 -8.13 -15.84 -2.03
N ASP A 65 -8.55 -16.04 -3.29
CA ASP A 65 -7.74 -16.73 -4.29
C ASP A 65 -6.54 -15.88 -4.73
N TYR A 66 -6.74 -14.57 -4.80
CA TYR A 66 -5.73 -13.58 -5.22
C TYR A 66 -5.62 -12.44 -4.23
N VAL A 67 -4.40 -11.99 -4.01
CA VAL A 67 -4.09 -10.75 -3.29
C VAL A 67 -3.14 -9.93 -4.15
N VAL A 68 -3.55 -8.70 -4.50
CA VAL A 68 -2.66 -7.73 -5.14
C VAL A 68 -2.03 -6.87 -4.06
N LEU A 69 -0.73 -7.01 -3.91
CA LEU A 69 0.08 -6.25 -2.95
C LEU A 69 0.75 -5.08 -3.67
N ILE A 70 0.43 -3.86 -3.28
CA ILE A 70 1.07 -2.65 -3.81
C ILE A 70 2.08 -2.16 -2.77
N SER A 71 3.34 -2.55 -2.95
CA SER A 71 4.42 -2.20 -2.03
C SER A 71 5.79 -2.41 -2.68
N GLY A 72 6.78 -1.65 -2.23
CA GLY A 72 8.20 -1.88 -2.56
C GLY A 72 9.03 -2.35 -1.36
N ASP A 73 8.42 -2.41 -0.17
CA ASP A 73 9.12 -2.59 1.08
C ASP A 73 9.47 -4.07 1.36
N ALA A 74 10.74 -4.30 1.72
CA ALA A 74 11.24 -5.61 2.13
C ALA A 74 10.50 -6.18 3.35
N ASP A 75 9.98 -5.34 4.23
CA ASP A 75 9.28 -5.76 5.44
C ASP A 75 8.00 -6.56 5.14
N HIS A 76 7.48 -6.47 3.90
CA HIS A 76 6.34 -7.27 3.44
C HIS A 76 6.70 -8.65 2.86
N GLU A 77 7.98 -9.03 2.80
CA GLU A 77 8.42 -10.36 2.35
C GLU A 77 7.74 -11.48 3.15
N MET A 78 7.74 -11.35 4.48
CA MET A 78 7.13 -12.35 5.34
C MET A 78 5.61 -12.43 5.16
N LEU A 79 4.93 -11.31 4.90
CA LEU A 79 3.52 -11.31 4.54
C LEU A 79 3.27 -12.11 3.27
N ALA A 80 4.01 -11.83 2.18
CA ALA A 80 3.88 -12.55 0.91
C ALA A 80 4.06 -14.07 1.10
N ARG A 81 5.07 -14.47 1.86
CA ARG A 81 5.33 -15.88 2.21
C ARG A 81 4.16 -16.53 2.95
N LYS A 82 3.57 -15.82 3.92
CA LYS A 82 2.44 -16.32 4.71
C LYS A 82 1.15 -16.41 3.88
N LEU A 83 0.89 -15.48 2.99
CA LEU A 83 -0.24 -15.54 2.07
C LEU A 83 -0.14 -16.72 1.11
N LYS A 84 1.06 -16.99 0.57
CA LYS A 84 1.32 -18.19 -0.25
C LYS A 84 1.08 -19.48 0.53
N ALA A 85 1.43 -19.53 1.82
CA ALA A 85 1.15 -20.69 2.68
C ALA A 85 -0.36 -20.93 2.86
N LEU A 86 -1.19 -19.90 2.73
CA LEU A 86 -2.65 -20.02 2.66
C LEU A 86 -3.16 -20.43 1.27
N LYS A 87 -2.27 -20.73 0.33
CA LYS A 87 -2.57 -21.03 -1.08
C LYS A 87 -3.18 -19.86 -1.86
N THR A 88 -2.97 -18.66 -1.38
CA THR A 88 -3.36 -17.43 -2.07
C THR A 88 -2.32 -17.07 -3.12
N HIS A 89 -2.75 -16.72 -4.32
CA HIS A 89 -1.88 -16.23 -5.37
C HIS A 89 -1.55 -14.75 -5.14
N VAL A 90 -0.30 -14.47 -4.81
CA VAL A 90 0.16 -13.11 -4.49
C VAL A 90 0.75 -12.44 -5.73
N ILE A 91 0.15 -11.34 -6.14
CA ILE A 91 0.62 -10.48 -7.23
C ILE A 91 1.22 -9.22 -6.60
N LEU A 92 2.49 -8.95 -6.86
CA LEU A 92 3.14 -7.72 -6.45
C LEU A 92 3.02 -6.69 -7.57
N LEU A 93 2.37 -5.57 -7.28
CA LEU A 93 2.29 -4.44 -8.20
C LEU A 93 3.21 -3.32 -7.71
N THR A 94 4.14 -2.90 -8.57
CA THR A 94 5.11 -1.85 -8.26
C THR A 94 5.08 -0.74 -9.29
N TRP A 95 5.59 0.40 -8.88
CA TRP A 95 5.81 1.53 -9.78
C TRP A 95 7.19 2.12 -9.47
N ASP A 96 8.23 1.47 -9.98
CA ASP A 96 9.60 1.94 -9.81
C ASP A 96 9.83 3.15 -10.74
N PRO A 97 10.24 4.31 -10.23
CA PRO A 97 10.63 5.44 -11.08
C PRO A 97 11.76 5.04 -12.03
N ALA A 98 11.73 5.59 -13.24
CA ALA A 98 12.79 5.34 -14.23
C ALA A 98 14.17 5.55 -13.60
N ASN A 99 15.03 4.55 -13.68
CA ASN A 99 16.41 4.51 -13.15
C ASN A 99 16.56 4.34 -11.62
N THR A 100 15.50 4.08 -10.87
CA THR A 100 15.62 3.75 -9.44
C THR A 100 14.88 2.45 -9.14
N ALA A 101 15.61 1.38 -8.85
CA ALA A 101 15.02 0.16 -8.33
C ALA A 101 14.72 0.36 -6.84
N SER A 102 13.52 0.86 -6.51
CA SER A 102 13.10 1.08 -5.13
C SER A 102 12.46 -0.17 -4.50
N THR A 103 12.02 -1.10 -5.33
CA THR A 103 11.36 -2.32 -4.87
C THR A 103 12.38 -3.37 -4.42
N SER A 104 12.18 -3.92 -3.23
CA SER A 104 13.01 -4.99 -2.68
C SER A 104 13.07 -6.21 -3.62
N ARG A 105 14.29 -6.66 -3.92
CA ARG A 105 14.52 -7.89 -4.67
C ARG A 105 13.96 -9.12 -3.94
N PHE A 106 14.11 -9.17 -2.63
CA PHE A 106 13.62 -10.29 -1.82
C PHE A 106 12.10 -10.39 -1.87
N LEU A 107 11.41 -9.24 -1.84
CA LEU A 107 9.95 -9.22 -1.99
C LEU A 107 9.53 -9.72 -3.38
N LYS A 108 10.22 -9.31 -4.45
CA LYS A 108 9.95 -9.80 -5.81
C LYS A 108 10.12 -11.32 -5.94
N GLU A 109 11.10 -11.90 -5.26
CA GLU A 109 11.36 -13.34 -5.26
C GLU A 109 10.32 -14.15 -4.46
N GLU A 110 9.69 -13.54 -3.46
CA GLU A 110 8.70 -14.21 -2.61
C GLU A 110 7.28 -14.25 -3.20
N VAL A 111 6.92 -13.35 -4.08
CA VAL A 111 5.57 -13.31 -4.67
C VAL A 111 5.39 -14.34 -5.78
N CYS A 112 4.15 -14.63 -6.15
CA CYS A 112 3.86 -15.54 -7.27
C CYS A 112 4.05 -14.84 -8.61
N GLU A 113 3.73 -13.56 -8.67
CA GLU A 113 3.81 -12.75 -9.88
C GLU A 113 4.21 -11.31 -9.53
N HIS A 114 5.03 -10.69 -10.37
CA HIS A 114 5.42 -9.29 -10.23
C HIS A 114 5.02 -8.53 -11.49
N MET A 115 4.26 -7.46 -11.31
CA MET A 115 3.85 -6.53 -12.36
C MET A 115 4.44 -5.15 -12.07
N ASP A 116 5.07 -4.56 -13.08
CA ASP A 116 5.53 -3.18 -13.02
C ASP A 116 4.58 -2.27 -13.79
N MET A 117 4.07 -1.23 -13.14
CA MET A 117 3.14 -0.28 -13.76
C MET A 117 3.70 0.40 -15.00
N ASN A 118 5.02 0.64 -15.05
CA ASN A 118 5.63 1.21 -16.25
C ASN A 118 5.49 0.28 -17.47
N SER A 119 5.65 -1.03 -17.26
CA SER A 119 5.47 -2.03 -18.31
C SER A 119 4.01 -2.11 -18.74
N LEU A 120 3.08 -2.13 -17.80
CA LEU A 120 1.64 -2.18 -18.08
C LEU A 120 1.18 -0.95 -18.88
N ILE A 121 1.64 0.25 -18.52
CA ILE A 121 1.33 1.49 -19.25
C ILE A 121 1.95 1.50 -20.64
N ALA A 122 3.14 0.90 -20.79
CA ALA A 122 3.78 0.79 -22.11
C ALA A 122 3.02 -0.15 -23.04
N GLU A 123 2.41 -1.22 -22.52
CA GLU A 123 1.57 -2.16 -23.25
C GLU A 123 0.18 -1.59 -23.58
N ASP A 124 -0.40 -0.84 -22.65
CA ASP A 124 -1.68 -0.17 -22.83
C ASP A 124 -1.63 1.29 -22.36
N SER A 125 -1.36 2.18 -23.31
CA SER A 125 -1.28 3.63 -23.04
C SER A 125 -2.61 4.25 -22.58
N SER A 126 -3.75 3.57 -22.77
CA SER A 126 -5.05 4.06 -22.27
C SER A 126 -5.11 4.06 -20.74
N LEU A 127 -4.34 3.19 -20.06
CA LEU A 127 -4.24 3.17 -18.61
C LEU A 127 -3.76 4.50 -18.05
N LEU A 128 -2.83 5.17 -18.75
CA LEU A 128 -2.32 6.47 -18.29
C LEU A 128 -3.41 7.53 -18.20
N GLN A 129 -4.41 7.48 -19.11
CA GLN A 129 -5.53 8.44 -19.10
C GLN A 129 -6.43 8.27 -17.88
N HIS A 130 -6.49 7.07 -17.31
CA HIS A 130 -7.26 6.78 -16.09
C HIS A 130 -6.47 7.08 -14.81
N LEU A 131 -5.14 7.20 -14.88
CA LEU A 131 -4.26 7.45 -13.74
C LEU A 131 -3.89 8.93 -13.58
N THR A 132 -4.15 9.75 -14.58
CA THR A 132 -3.85 11.20 -14.57
C THR A 132 -5.15 12.01 -14.54
N TYR A 133 -5.21 12.91 -13.57
CA TYR A 133 -6.26 13.92 -13.49
C TYR A 133 -5.86 15.14 -14.32
#